data_f50ad9cdddfd23b2b1913824a6d02cac
#
_entry.id   f50ad9cdddfd23b2b1913824a6d02cac
#
_cell.length_a   1.000
_cell.length_b   1.000
_cell.length_c   1.000
_cell.angle_alpha   90.00
_cell.angle_beta   90.00
_cell.angle_gamma   90.00
#
_symmetry.space_group_name_H-M   'P 1'
#
loop_
_entity.id
_entity.type
_entity.pdbx_description
1 polymer ?
#
loop_
_entity_poly.entity_id
_entity_poly.type
_entity_poly.pdbx_seq_one_letter_code
_entity_poly.pdbx_strand_id
1 'polypeptide(L)'
;SGGTADTGVLKIDNHDITKYEYMVYLYTTTQSFVSAAGEDVWNLDFDGQTADELVEERTISTLQSVLAAEEYAAAHDIALTDDQKEEAAAAAKQFLSTVDADALKKMEVDEEKLVPLMEASYLYSLVYDSIASECAVDETDMADYYAEQKDQIRSDYTELKVATILVDAEETANEVAKRAKDGEDFASLFKEYDVDPKAQSGEENGETTMYQSYMLSNFGLTEAPEVGKVVGPIKMDESKYFIIKTLEKTVPTEEEVKEKAETGYKDKIQTEYAEARIDEMVKAQKVEKVKSVWDTLEKFH
;
A
#
# COMPACT_ATOMS: atom_id res chain seq x y z
N SER A 1 17.76 -34.02 10.73
CA SER A 1 17.34 -34.17 9.34
C SER A 1 17.77 -32.94 8.56
N GLY A 2 18.56 -33.13 7.53
CA GLY A 2 18.94 -32.05 6.66
C GLY A 2 17.68 -31.32 6.19
N GLY A 3 17.53 -30.05 6.58
CA GLY A 3 16.37 -29.25 6.20
C GLY A 3 16.22 -29.22 4.68
N THR A 4 15.00 -29.16 4.20
CA THR A 4 14.68 -28.98 2.79
C THR A 4 14.82 -27.51 2.36
N ALA A 5 15.11 -26.61 3.34
CA ALA A 5 15.21 -25.16 3.15
C ALA A 5 16.14 -24.76 2.00
N ASP A 6 17.29 -25.40 1.87
CA ASP A 6 18.31 -25.08 0.87
C ASP A 6 18.13 -25.79 -0.47
N THR A 7 17.05 -26.58 -0.61
CA THR A 7 16.75 -27.26 -1.88
C THR A 7 16.40 -26.21 -2.96
N GLY A 8 17.01 -26.34 -4.13
CA GLY A 8 16.69 -25.50 -5.28
C GLY A 8 15.31 -25.87 -5.84
N VAL A 9 14.42 -24.88 -5.95
CA VAL A 9 13.06 -25.07 -6.47
C VAL A 9 12.82 -24.36 -7.79
N LEU A 10 13.62 -23.36 -8.09
CA LEU A 10 13.50 -22.52 -9.26
C LEU A 10 14.89 -22.11 -9.71
N LYS A 11 15.10 -22.01 -11.02
CA LYS A 11 16.35 -21.50 -11.59
C LYS A 11 16.04 -20.28 -12.44
N ILE A 12 16.69 -19.16 -12.13
CA ILE A 12 16.59 -17.93 -12.92
C ILE A 12 17.98 -17.68 -13.49
N ASP A 13 18.12 -17.81 -14.81
CA ASP A 13 19.41 -17.87 -15.49
C ASP A 13 20.29 -18.97 -14.87
N ASN A 14 21.43 -18.61 -14.28
CA ASN A 14 22.32 -19.55 -13.60
C ASN A 14 22.18 -19.53 -12.09
N HIS A 15 21.17 -18.82 -11.55
CA HIS A 15 20.94 -18.70 -10.12
C HIS A 15 19.89 -19.69 -9.63
N ASP A 16 20.26 -20.51 -8.68
CA ASP A 16 19.32 -21.41 -8.00
C ASP A 16 18.59 -20.64 -6.91
N ILE A 17 17.26 -20.67 -6.96
CA ILE A 17 16.40 -20.11 -5.91
C ILE A 17 16.07 -21.23 -4.94
N THR A 18 16.43 -21.05 -3.68
CA THR A 18 16.17 -22.03 -2.64
C THR A 18 14.71 -22.06 -2.24
N LYS A 19 14.29 -23.18 -1.64
CA LYS A 19 12.92 -23.32 -1.11
C LYS A 19 12.57 -22.22 -0.13
N TYR A 20 13.43 -21.94 0.85
CA TYR A 20 13.11 -20.92 1.86
C TYR A 20 12.96 -19.53 1.23
N GLU A 21 13.81 -19.18 0.27
CA GLU A 21 13.72 -17.90 -0.43
C GLU A 21 12.38 -17.79 -1.19
N TYR A 22 12.06 -18.80 -1.99
CA TYR A 22 10.78 -18.83 -2.71
C TYR A 22 9.59 -18.75 -1.75
N MET A 23 9.61 -19.53 -0.66
CA MET A 23 8.50 -19.59 0.30
C MET A 23 8.29 -18.27 1.05
N VAL A 24 9.34 -17.53 1.36
CA VAL A 24 9.22 -16.20 1.96
C VAL A 24 8.50 -15.24 1.01
N TYR A 25 8.92 -15.21 -0.25
CA TYR A 25 8.25 -14.36 -1.26
C TYR A 25 6.84 -14.83 -1.57
N LEU A 26 6.59 -16.14 -1.58
CA LEU A 26 5.25 -16.69 -1.74
C LEU A 26 4.34 -16.24 -0.59
N TYR A 27 4.83 -16.30 0.65
CA TYR A 27 4.09 -15.85 1.82
C TYR A 27 3.74 -14.36 1.71
N THR A 28 4.70 -13.50 1.44
CA THR A 28 4.46 -12.05 1.36
C THR A 28 3.51 -11.70 0.21
N THR A 29 3.63 -12.36 -0.93
CA THR A 29 2.72 -12.18 -2.06
C THR A 29 1.31 -12.64 -1.72
N THR A 30 1.17 -13.79 -1.06
CA THR A 30 -0.12 -14.31 -0.60
C THR A 30 -0.80 -13.33 0.35
N GLN A 31 -0.08 -12.81 1.35
CA GLN A 31 -0.63 -11.84 2.29
C GLN A 31 -1.06 -10.55 1.62
N SER A 32 -0.26 -10.06 0.71
CA SER A 32 -0.57 -8.87 -0.08
C SER A 32 -1.85 -9.04 -0.91
N PHE A 33 -1.99 -10.21 -1.51
CA PHE A 33 -3.14 -10.56 -2.35
C PHE A 33 -4.43 -10.63 -1.51
N VAL A 34 -4.38 -11.27 -0.35
CA VAL A 34 -5.51 -11.36 0.59
C VAL A 34 -5.88 -9.97 1.12
N SER A 35 -4.89 -9.14 1.46
CA SER A 35 -5.13 -7.77 1.93
C SER A 35 -5.84 -6.92 0.89
N ALA A 36 -5.54 -7.10 -0.39
CA ALA A 36 -6.12 -6.32 -1.47
C ALA A 36 -7.51 -6.81 -1.88
N ALA A 37 -7.74 -8.12 -1.88
CA ALA A 37 -8.92 -8.75 -2.49
C ALA A 37 -9.81 -9.54 -1.50
N GLY A 38 -9.39 -9.69 -0.24
CA GLY A 38 -10.12 -10.44 0.80
C GLY A 38 -9.79 -11.92 0.82
N GLU A 39 -10.20 -12.60 1.90
CA GLU A 39 -9.92 -14.02 2.12
C GLU A 39 -10.64 -14.96 1.14
N ASP A 40 -11.75 -14.49 0.54
CA ASP A 40 -12.52 -15.25 -0.44
C ASP A 40 -11.88 -15.28 -1.83
N VAL A 41 -10.76 -14.60 -2.01
CA VAL A 41 -10.06 -14.45 -3.29
C VAL A 41 -9.72 -15.78 -3.96
N TRP A 42 -9.49 -16.83 -3.18
CA TRP A 42 -9.07 -18.13 -3.68
C TRP A 42 -10.14 -18.84 -4.52
N ASN A 43 -11.39 -18.40 -4.44
CA ASN A 43 -12.51 -18.94 -5.18
C ASN A 43 -12.88 -18.08 -6.41
N LEU A 44 -12.15 -16.98 -6.64
CA LEU A 44 -12.43 -16.06 -7.74
C LEU A 44 -11.67 -16.45 -9.01
N ASP A 45 -12.25 -16.08 -10.15
CA ASP A 45 -11.63 -16.18 -11.47
C ASP A 45 -11.11 -14.81 -11.89
N PHE A 46 -9.87 -14.79 -12.36
CA PHE A 46 -9.20 -13.57 -12.83
C PHE A 46 -8.89 -13.71 -14.33
N ASP A 47 -9.90 -13.51 -15.17
CA ASP A 47 -9.77 -13.61 -16.63
C ASP A 47 -9.19 -14.98 -17.08
N GLY A 48 -9.68 -16.07 -16.46
CA GLY A 48 -9.26 -17.42 -16.76
C GLY A 48 -8.13 -17.96 -15.91
N GLN A 49 -7.55 -17.14 -15.01
CA GLN A 49 -6.52 -17.57 -14.06
C GLN A 49 -7.09 -17.71 -12.66
N THR A 50 -6.60 -18.70 -11.92
CA THR A 50 -6.92 -18.83 -10.49
C THR A 50 -6.08 -17.82 -9.69
N ALA A 51 -6.50 -17.52 -8.46
CA ALA A 51 -5.70 -16.70 -7.54
C ALA A 51 -4.34 -17.34 -7.26
N ASP A 52 -4.29 -18.67 -7.12
CA ASP A 52 -3.02 -19.39 -6.92
C ASP A 52 -2.06 -19.22 -8.10
N GLU A 53 -2.55 -19.29 -9.33
CA GLU A 53 -1.74 -19.05 -10.52
C GLU A 53 -1.18 -17.63 -10.56
N LEU A 54 -2.00 -16.63 -10.21
CA LEU A 54 -1.56 -15.22 -10.13
C LEU A 54 -0.54 -15.00 -9.03
N VAL A 55 -0.74 -15.59 -7.86
CA VAL A 55 0.21 -15.46 -6.73
C VAL A 55 1.55 -16.12 -7.10
N GLU A 56 1.54 -17.27 -7.73
CA GLU A 56 2.75 -17.92 -8.23
C GLU A 56 3.48 -17.04 -9.24
N GLU A 57 2.77 -16.53 -10.23
CA GLU A 57 3.32 -15.65 -11.26
C GLU A 57 3.95 -14.39 -10.66
N ARG A 58 3.26 -13.73 -9.73
CA ARG A 58 3.76 -12.53 -9.04
C ARG A 58 4.96 -12.84 -8.17
N THR A 59 4.98 -13.98 -7.50
CA THR A 59 6.11 -14.42 -6.66
C THR A 59 7.37 -14.59 -7.51
N ILE A 60 7.26 -15.30 -8.62
CA ILE A 60 8.38 -15.50 -9.56
C ILE A 60 8.83 -14.17 -10.14
N SER A 61 7.90 -13.31 -10.55
CA SER A 61 8.21 -12.00 -11.10
C SER A 61 8.97 -11.11 -10.09
N THR A 62 8.60 -11.17 -8.81
CA THR A 62 9.31 -10.44 -7.75
C THR A 62 10.74 -10.96 -7.60
N LEU A 63 10.92 -12.26 -7.58
CA LEU A 63 12.27 -12.88 -7.51
C LEU A 63 13.12 -12.50 -8.70
N GLN A 64 12.55 -12.46 -9.90
CA GLN A 64 13.23 -12.01 -11.12
C GLN A 64 13.69 -10.57 -11.01
N SER A 65 12.82 -9.69 -10.51
CA SER A 65 13.11 -8.26 -10.33
C SER A 65 14.21 -8.02 -9.29
N VAL A 66 14.16 -8.75 -8.19
CA VAL A 66 15.18 -8.65 -7.13
C VAL A 66 16.54 -9.12 -7.66
N LEU A 67 16.58 -10.22 -8.39
CA LEU A 67 17.83 -10.71 -9.00
C LEU A 67 18.38 -9.71 -10.01
N ALA A 68 17.52 -9.16 -10.86
CA ALA A 68 17.93 -8.13 -11.83
C ALA A 68 18.53 -6.91 -11.11
N ALA A 69 17.93 -6.50 -10.01
CA ALA A 69 18.44 -5.39 -9.20
C ALA A 69 19.79 -5.70 -8.57
N GLU A 70 20.00 -6.91 -8.07
CA GLU A 70 21.28 -7.33 -7.52
C GLU A 70 22.38 -7.28 -8.58
N GLU A 71 22.11 -7.75 -9.79
CA GLU A 71 23.04 -7.71 -10.92
C GLU A 71 23.33 -6.27 -11.34
N TYR A 72 22.31 -5.44 -11.40
CA TYR A 72 22.47 -4.01 -11.71
C TYR A 72 23.33 -3.31 -10.66
N ALA A 73 23.06 -3.57 -9.39
CA ALA A 73 23.82 -2.99 -8.28
C ALA A 73 25.30 -3.35 -8.34
N ALA A 74 25.61 -4.63 -8.61
CA ALA A 74 26.99 -5.09 -8.76
C ALA A 74 27.70 -4.39 -9.93
N ALA A 75 27.00 -4.17 -11.04
CA ALA A 75 27.57 -3.51 -12.22
C ALA A 75 27.75 -2.00 -12.05
N HIS A 76 27.04 -1.37 -11.12
CA HIS A 76 27.03 0.08 -10.91
C HIS A 76 27.54 0.51 -9.54
N ASP A 77 28.21 -0.38 -8.81
CA ASP A 77 28.80 -0.12 -7.51
C ASP A 77 27.78 0.42 -6.47
N ILE A 78 26.56 -0.11 -6.49
CA ILE A 78 25.52 0.20 -5.52
C ILE A 78 25.55 -0.87 -4.44
N ALA A 79 25.71 -0.45 -3.19
CA ALA A 79 25.75 -1.35 -2.04
C ALA A 79 25.06 -0.70 -0.84
N LEU A 80 24.59 -1.53 0.06
CA LEU A 80 24.02 -1.06 1.31
C LEU A 80 25.11 -0.46 2.20
N THR A 81 24.79 0.64 2.88
CA THR A 81 25.60 1.16 3.96
C THR A 81 25.44 0.29 5.21
N ASP A 82 26.32 0.47 6.19
CA ASP A 82 26.21 -0.27 7.47
C ASP A 82 24.88 0.01 8.17
N ASP A 83 24.41 1.27 8.16
CA ASP A 83 23.11 1.63 8.72
C ASP A 83 21.96 0.94 8.00
N GLN A 84 22.02 0.85 6.67
CA GLN A 84 21.00 0.17 5.87
C GLN A 84 21.00 -1.35 6.13
N LYS A 85 22.16 -1.93 6.37
CA LYS A 85 22.27 -3.35 6.78
C LYS A 85 21.65 -3.59 8.16
N GLU A 86 21.81 -2.63 9.08
CA GLU A 86 21.14 -2.69 10.39
C GLU A 86 19.62 -2.62 10.25
N GLU A 87 19.13 -1.77 9.36
CA GLU A 87 17.69 -1.68 9.05
C GLU A 87 17.16 -2.99 8.48
N ALA A 88 17.91 -3.63 7.59
CA ALA A 88 17.55 -4.93 7.03
C ALA A 88 17.51 -6.02 8.10
N ALA A 89 18.49 -6.02 9.02
CA ALA A 89 18.51 -6.95 10.15
C ALA A 89 17.32 -6.73 11.08
N ALA A 90 16.96 -5.48 11.36
CA ALA A 90 15.77 -5.13 12.14
C ALA A 90 14.48 -5.62 11.44
N ALA A 91 14.40 -5.49 10.13
CA ALA A 91 13.27 -5.99 9.33
C ALA A 91 13.15 -7.51 9.45
N ALA A 92 14.25 -8.25 9.45
CA ALA A 92 14.24 -9.70 9.64
C ALA A 92 13.68 -10.09 11.02
N LYS A 93 14.08 -9.40 12.07
CA LYS A 93 13.55 -9.62 13.43
C LYS A 93 12.06 -9.30 13.50
N GLN A 94 11.65 -8.21 12.92
CA GLN A 94 10.24 -7.79 12.85
C GLN A 94 9.40 -8.86 12.15
N PHE A 95 9.86 -9.37 11.02
CA PHE A 95 9.20 -10.44 10.28
C PHE A 95 8.98 -11.68 11.15
N LEU A 96 10.03 -12.14 11.82
CA LEU A 96 9.95 -13.30 12.71
C LEU A 96 8.98 -13.09 13.88
N SER A 97 8.84 -11.86 14.37
CA SER A 97 7.97 -11.56 15.51
C SER A 97 6.50 -11.41 15.11
N THR A 98 6.20 -11.07 13.85
CA THR A 98 4.84 -10.77 13.39
C THR A 98 4.20 -11.90 12.60
N VAL A 99 4.98 -12.79 11.99
CA VAL A 99 4.48 -13.91 11.20
C VAL A 99 4.13 -15.08 12.15
N ASP A 100 2.98 -15.73 11.89
CA ASP A 100 2.56 -16.84 12.71
C ASP A 100 3.51 -18.06 12.62
N ALA A 101 3.51 -18.87 13.67
CA ALA A 101 4.44 -19.99 13.80
C ALA A 101 4.28 -21.05 12.71
N ASP A 102 3.06 -21.31 12.26
CA ASP A 102 2.79 -22.31 11.22
C ASP A 102 3.38 -21.85 9.87
N ALA A 103 3.24 -20.56 9.55
CA ALA A 103 3.80 -19.99 8.33
C ALA A 103 5.34 -20.02 8.39
N LEU A 104 5.93 -19.64 9.52
CA LEU A 104 7.40 -19.71 9.72
C LEU A 104 7.92 -21.14 9.52
N LYS A 105 7.19 -22.11 10.03
CA LYS A 105 7.57 -23.52 9.88
C LYS A 105 7.53 -23.98 8.40
N LYS A 106 6.52 -23.56 7.66
CA LYS A 106 6.44 -23.84 6.22
C LYS A 106 7.56 -23.21 5.43
N MET A 107 7.98 -21.99 5.80
CA MET A 107 9.08 -21.28 5.16
C MET A 107 10.44 -21.86 5.47
N GLU A 108 10.58 -22.54 6.60
CA GLU A 108 11.84 -23.11 7.09
C GLU A 108 12.94 -22.03 7.23
N VAL A 109 12.58 -20.87 7.82
CA VAL A 109 13.47 -19.71 7.96
C VAL A 109 13.79 -19.41 9.42
N ASP A 110 14.96 -18.81 9.58
CA ASP A 110 15.44 -18.19 10.81
C ASP A 110 15.97 -16.79 10.49
N GLU A 111 16.48 -16.09 11.47
CA GLU A 111 17.04 -14.75 11.29
C GLU A 111 18.21 -14.75 10.31
N GLU A 112 19.10 -15.73 10.41
CA GLU A 112 20.29 -15.84 9.54
C GLU A 112 19.92 -15.94 8.07
N LYS A 113 18.85 -16.72 7.74
CA LYS A 113 18.35 -16.86 6.38
C LYS A 113 17.59 -15.63 5.90
N LEU A 114 16.86 -14.96 6.79
CA LEU A 114 16.05 -13.80 6.43
C LEU A 114 16.86 -12.53 6.17
N VAL A 115 17.94 -12.30 6.89
CA VAL A 115 18.74 -11.07 6.73
C VAL A 115 19.17 -10.83 5.29
N PRO A 116 19.75 -11.81 4.56
CA PRO A 116 20.11 -11.59 3.16
C PRO A 116 18.91 -11.26 2.27
N LEU A 117 17.74 -11.82 2.55
CA LEU A 117 16.52 -11.52 1.78
C LEU A 117 16.05 -10.09 2.03
N MET A 118 16.13 -9.61 3.27
CA MET A 118 15.79 -8.22 3.61
C MET A 118 16.81 -7.25 3.01
N GLU A 119 18.09 -7.61 3.00
CA GLU A 119 19.13 -6.82 2.32
C GLU A 119 18.86 -6.73 0.82
N ALA A 120 18.50 -7.83 0.17
CA ALA A 120 18.18 -7.87 -1.25
C ALA A 120 16.96 -6.99 -1.58
N SER A 121 15.93 -7.02 -0.73
CA SER A 121 14.75 -6.16 -0.87
C SER A 121 15.11 -4.68 -0.72
N TYR A 122 15.96 -4.35 0.24
CA TYR A 122 16.43 -2.98 0.42
C TYR A 122 17.24 -2.51 -0.79
N LEU A 123 18.14 -3.38 -1.25
CA LEU A 123 18.96 -3.09 -2.43
C LEU A 123 18.09 -2.85 -3.68
N TYR A 124 17.02 -3.63 -3.84
CA TYR A 124 16.06 -3.41 -4.92
C TYR A 124 15.54 -1.97 -4.91
N SER A 125 15.15 -1.45 -3.75
CA SER A 125 14.63 -0.09 -3.65
C SER A 125 15.69 0.96 -4.00
N LEU A 126 16.95 0.73 -3.61
CA LEU A 126 18.06 1.64 -3.98
C LEU A 126 18.31 1.64 -5.49
N VAL A 127 18.28 0.47 -6.11
CA VAL A 127 18.44 0.33 -7.57
C VAL A 127 17.29 0.99 -8.30
N TYR A 128 16.07 0.75 -7.83
CA TYR A 128 14.87 1.38 -8.39
C TYR A 128 15.01 2.91 -8.38
N ASP A 129 15.37 3.49 -7.25
CA ASP A 129 15.55 4.93 -7.11
C ASP A 129 16.69 5.46 -7.99
N SER A 130 17.77 4.72 -8.09
CA SER A 130 18.91 5.07 -8.96
C SER A 130 18.49 5.12 -10.43
N ILE A 131 17.75 4.12 -10.89
CA ILE A 131 17.26 4.07 -12.28
C ILE A 131 16.24 5.19 -12.49
N ALA A 132 15.30 5.37 -11.55
CA ALA A 132 14.29 6.43 -11.63
C ALA A 132 14.93 7.82 -11.78
N SER A 133 16.02 8.07 -11.08
CA SER A 133 16.74 9.35 -11.14
C SER A 133 17.37 9.65 -12.50
N GLU A 134 17.57 8.64 -13.35
CA GLU A 134 18.11 8.83 -14.71
C GLU A 134 17.05 9.38 -15.69
N CYS A 135 15.77 9.32 -15.32
CA CYS A 135 14.69 9.80 -16.18
C CYS A 135 14.74 11.32 -16.32
N ALA A 136 14.89 11.79 -17.54
CA ALA A 136 14.85 13.22 -17.83
C ALA A 136 13.43 13.75 -17.72
N VAL A 137 13.28 14.95 -17.14
CA VAL A 137 12.01 15.63 -17.03
C VAL A 137 11.91 16.67 -18.16
N ASP A 138 10.90 16.55 -19.01
CA ASP A 138 10.58 17.56 -20.01
C ASP A 138 9.70 18.64 -19.36
N GLU A 139 10.19 19.88 -19.33
CA GLU A 139 9.49 20.98 -18.67
C GLU A 139 8.19 21.37 -19.38
N THR A 140 8.12 21.19 -20.69
CA THR A 140 6.90 21.48 -21.47
C THR A 140 5.81 20.47 -21.12
N ASP A 141 6.16 19.19 -21.10
CA ASP A 141 5.20 18.13 -20.72
C ASP A 141 4.75 18.28 -19.27
N MET A 142 5.65 18.67 -18.37
CA MET A 142 5.32 18.95 -16.98
C MET A 142 4.36 20.14 -16.85
N ALA A 143 4.56 21.21 -17.63
CA ALA A 143 3.68 22.36 -17.65
C ALA A 143 2.29 22.01 -18.20
N ASP A 144 2.23 21.17 -19.24
CA ASP A 144 0.98 20.65 -19.78
C ASP A 144 0.22 19.80 -18.74
N TYR A 145 0.93 18.94 -18.03
CA TYR A 145 0.36 18.15 -16.95
C TYR A 145 -0.25 19.04 -15.85
N TYR A 146 0.48 20.08 -15.44
CA TYR A 146 -0.04 21.05 -14.48
C TYR A 146 -1.32 21.69 -14.98
N ALA A 147 -1.33 22.17 -16.22
CA ALA A 147 -2.51 22.80 -16.81
C ALA A 147 -3.73 21.89 -16.84
N GLU A 148 -3.52 20.60 -17.12
CA GLU A 148 -4.60 19.60 -17.16
C GLU A 148 -5.07 19.17 -15.76
N GLN A 149 -4.17 19.10 -14.77
CA GLN A 149 -4.45 18.52 -13.47
C GLN A 149 -4.72 19.53 -12.36
N LYS A 150 -4.44 20.80 -12.57
CA LYS A 150 -4.50 21.83 -11.51
C LYS A 150 -5.83 21.89 -10.77
N ASP A 151 -6.95 21.80 -11.48
CA ASP A 151 -8.28 21.91 -10.87
C ASP A 151 -8.58 20.68 -10.00
N GLN A 152 -8.19 19.49 -10.47
CA GLN A 152 -8.36 18.26 -9.71
C GLN A 152 -7.45 18.24 -8.49
N ILE A 153 -6.20 18.67 -8.62
CA ILE A 153 -5.24 18.74 -7.51
C ILE A 153 -5.73 19.75 -6.47
N ARG A 154 -6.20 20.90 -6.90
CA ARG A 154 -6.75 21.91 -5.98
C ARG A 154 -7.91 21.34 -5.18
N SER A 155 -8.82 20.64 -5.83
CA SER A 155 -9.95 19.98 -5.19
C SER A 155 -9.49 18.88 -4.23
N ASP A 156 -8.62 18.00 -4.66
CA ASP A 156 -8.15 16.85 -3.86
C ASP A 156 -7.43 17.29 -2.59
N TYR A 157 -6.62 18.32 -2.68
CA TYR A 157 -5.80 18.83 -1.57
C TYR A 157 -6.42 19.99 -0.82
N THR A 158 -7.67 20.32 -1.09
CA THR A 158 -8.43 21.22 -0.23
C THR A 158 -8.60 20.56 1.13
N GLU A 159 -8.22 21.26 2.19
CA GLU A 159 -8.35 20.78 3.56
C GLU A 159 -9.72 21.12 4.11
N LEU A 160 -10.37 20.14 4.70
CA LEU A 160 -11.63 20.30 5.38
C LEU A 160 -11.42 20.04 6.86
N LYS A 161 -11.78 21.02 7.71
CA LYS A 161 -11.92 20.79 9.13
C LYS A 161 -13.35 20.33 9.35
N VAL A 162 -13.49 19.13 9.92
CA VAL A 162 -14.79 18.50 10.14
C VAL A 162 -14.94 18.07 11.59
N ALA A 163 -16.18 18.00 12.05
CA ALA A 163 -16.54 17.34 13.30
C ALA A 163 -17.36 16.10 12.96
N THR A 164 -17.08 14.98 13.61
CA THR A 164 -17.73 13.71 13.33
C THR A 164 -18.36 13.14 14.59
N ILE A 165 -19.53 12.52 14.44
CA ILE A 165 -20.19 11.76 15.51
C ILE A 165 -20.35 10.33 15.00
N LEU A 166 -19.86 9.36 15.78
CA LEU A 166 -20.00 7.94 15.50
C LEU A 166 -21.09 7.36 16.40
N VAL A 167 -22.08 6.72 15.81
CA VAL A 167 -23.12 5.98 16.54
C VAL A 167 -23.23 4.56 15.99
N ASP A 168 -23.80 3.65 16.78
CA ASP A 168 -23.83 2.22 16.48
C ASP A 168 -25.21 1.66 16.08
N ALA A 169 -26.21 2.52 15.97
CA ALA A 169 -27.57 2.13 15.59
C ALA A 169 -28.17 3.12 14.59
N GLU A 170 -28.86 2.59 13.60
CA GLU A 170 -29.48 3.40 12.53
C GLU A 170 -30.49 4.41 13.06
N GLU A 171 -31.35 4.00 13.99
CA GLU A 171 -32.36 4.87 14.58
C GLU A 171 -31.75 6.08 15.29
N THR A 172 -30.70 5.82 16.09
CA THR A 172 -29.93 6.87 16.75
C THR A 172 -29.24 7.77 15.74
N ALA A 173 -28.65 7.19 14.67
CA ALA A 173 -28.00 7.96 13.61
C ALA A 173 -29.00 8.93 12.94
N ASN A 174 -30.18 8.47 12.63
CA ASN A 174 -31.22 9.30 12.02
C ASN A 174 -31.65 10.44 12.94
N GLU A 175 -31.84 10.18 14.24
CA GLU A 175 -32.17 11.18 15.24
C GLU A 175 -31.08 12.25 15.35
N VAL A 176 -29.83 11.82 15.51
CA VAL A 176 -28.69 12.74 15.66
C VAL A 176 -28.51 13.59 14.41
N ALA A 177 -28.60 12.98 13.24
CA ALA A 177 -28.48 13.70 11.96
C ALA A 177 -29.56 14.76 11.81
N LYS A 178 -30.79 14.44 12.18
CA LYS A 178 -31.93 15.40 12.16
C LYS A 178 -31.67 16.56 13.08
N ARG A 179 -31.30 16.29 14.33
CA ARG A 179 -31.05 17.32 15.35
C ARG A 179 -29.89 18.24 14.90
N ALA A 180 -28.82 17.66 14.34
CA ALA A 180 -27.68 18.42 13.84
C ALA A 180 -28.09 19.30 12.64
N LYS A 181 -28.87 18.77 11.70
CA LYS A 181 -29.37 19.53 10.55
C LYS A 181 -30.34 20.65 10.95
N ASP A 182 -31.04 20.47 12.04
CA ASP A 182 -31.94 21.48 12.60
C ASP A 182 -31.20 22.60 13.37
N GLY A 183 -29.86 22.51 13.44
CA GLY A 183 -29.01 23.54 14.02
C GLY A 183 -28.65 23.36 15.49
N GLU A 184 -28.91 22.18 16.06
CA GLU A 184 -28.50 21.89 17.43
C GLU A 184 -26.98 21.89 17.54
N ASP A 185 -26.42 22.26 18.68
CA ASP A 185 -24.97 22.33 18.89
C ASP A 185 -24.30 20.97 18.67
N PHE A 186 -23.44 20.90 17.68
CA PHE A 186 -22.78 19.63 17.24
C PHE A 186 -21.90 19.06 18.35
N ALA A 187 -21.17 19.92 19.06
CA ALA A 187 -20.31 19.48 20.17
C ALA A 187 -21.11 18.86 21.31
N SER A 188 -22.32 19.40 21.59
CA SER A 188 -23.22 18.84 22.59
C SER A 188 -23.76 17.47 22.16
N LEU A 189 -24.12 17.34 20.88
CA LEU A 189 -24.55 16.06 20.30
C LEU A 189 -23.44 15.03 20.33
N PHE A 190 -22.22 15.43 20.06
CA PHE A 190 -21.07 14.55 20.17
C PHE A 190 -20.91 13.98 21.59
N LYS A 191 -20.97 14.83 22.60
CA LYS A 191 -20.86 14.41 24.00
C LYS A 191 -21.96 13.47 24.42
N GLU A 192 -23.16 13.69 23.92
CA GLU A 192 -24.36 12.89 24.30
C GLU A 192 -24.38 11.53 23.59
N TYR A 193 -23.97 11.47 22.32
CA TYR A 193 -24.22 10.30 21.47
C TYR A 193 -23.00 9.55 20.97
N ASP A 194 -21.82 10.17 20.89
CA ASP A 194 -20.67 9.49 20.32
C ASP A 194 -20.29 8.25 21.14
N VAL A 195 -20.20 7.10 20.47
CA VAL A 195 -19.98 5.81 21.13
C VAL A 195 -18.51 5.53 21.42
N ASP A 196 -17.58 6.25 20.79
CA ASP A 196 -16.15 6.07 21.02
C ASP A 196 -15.38 7.39 20.89
N PRO A 197 -15.61 8.33 21.81
CA PRO A 197 -15.01 9.66 21.71
C PRO A 197 -13.48 9.68 21.80
N LYS A 198 -12.86 8.61 22.34
CA LYS A 198 -11.40 8.49 22.43
C LYS A 198 -10.75 7.97 21.16
N ALA A 199 -11.47 7.14 20.40
CA ALA A 199 -11.00 6.62 19.11
C ALA A 199 -11.21 7.61 17.96
N GLN A 200 -12.13 8.57 18.14
CA GLN A 200 -12.29 9.67 17.20
C GLN A 200 -11.07 10.58 17.30
N SER A 201 -10.59 11.07 16.20
CA SER A 201 -9.41 11.92 16.07
C SER A 201 -8.89 12.55 17.38
N GLY A 202 -7.65 12.81 17.54
CA GLY A 202 -7.06 13.33 18.78
C GLY A 202 -7.54 14.72 19.23
N GLU A 203 -8.55 15.34 18.59
CA GLU A 203 -9.04 16.65 18.91
C GLU A 203 -10.39 16.60 19.66
N GLU A 204 -10.68 17.67 20.41
CA GLU A 204 -11.95 17.80 21.14
C GLU A 204 -13.16 17.77 20.21
N ASN A 205 -14.27 17.23 20.72
CA ASN A 205 -15.57 17.23 20.04
C ASN A 205 -15.58 16.49 18.68
N GLY A 206 -14.68 15.54 18.48
CA GLY A 206 -14.57 14.78 17.23
C GLY A 206 -14.04 15.57 16.06
N GLU A 207 -13.42 16.72 16.32
CA GLU A 207 -12.87 17.59 15.28
C GLU A 207 -11.56 17.03 14.70
N THR A 208 -11.42 17.07 13.39
CA THR A 208 -10.22 16.66 12.67
C THR A 208 -10.10 17.38 11.33
N THR A 209 -8.91 17.42 10.81
CA THR A 209 -8.64 17.98 9.47
C THR A 209 -8.27 16.86 8.52
N MET A 210 -8.85 16.88 7.34
CA MET A 210 -8.55 15.89 6.30
C MET A 210 -8.63 16.53 4.92
N TYR A 211 -7.95 15.90 3.95
CA TYR A 211 -8.09 16.32 2.56
C TYR A 211 -9.47 15.95 2.02
N GLN A 212 -10.00 16.82 1.17
CA GLN A 212 -11.30 16.61 0.53
C GLN A 212 -11.36 15.29 -0.23
N SER A 213 -10.31 14.91 -0.95
CA SER A 213 -10.24 13.62 -1.65
C SER A 213 -10.42 12.43 -0.70
N TYR A 214 -9.78 12.48 0.46
CA TYR A 214 -9.93 11.44 1.49
C TYR A 214 -11.36 11.39 2.01
N MET A 215 -11.96 12.55 2.31
CA MET A 215 -13.33 12.60 2.81
C MET A 215 -14.34 12.01 1.82
N LEU A 216 -14.24 12.39 0.56
CA LEU A 216 -15.13 11.87 -0.49
C LEU A 216 -14.99 10.36 -0.64
N SER A 217 -13.74 9.88 -0.72
CA SER A 217 -13.44 8.46 -0.89
C SER A 217 -13.84 7.63 0.32
N ASN A 218 -13.44 8.07 1.52
CA ASN A 218 -13.66 7.31 2.75
C ASN A 218 -15.14 7.20 3.13
N PHE A 219 -15.90 8.26 2.87
CA PHE A 219 -17.32 8.31 3.24
C PHE A 219 -18.28 8.10 2.06
N GLY A 220 -17.75 7.77 0.89
CA GLY A 220 -18.59 7.50 -0.29
C GLY A 220 -19.38 8.68 -0.79
N LEU A 221 -18.86 9.90 -0.62
CA LEU A 221 -19.52 11.12 -1.04
C LEU A 221 -19.16 11.46 -2.49
N THR A 222 -20.13 11.95 -3.24
CA THR A 222 -19.95 12.38 -4.64
C THR A 222 -19.60 13.86 -4.75
N GLU A 223 -19.96 14.65 -3.75
CA GLU A 223 -19.71 16.09 -3.71
C GLU A 223 -19.14 16.49 -2.35
N ALA A 224 -18.24 17.47 -2.37
CA ALA A 224 -17.72 18.04 -1.14
C ALA A 224 -18.82 18.80 -0.40
N PRO A 225 -18.99 18.55 0.90
CA PRO A 225 -19.95 19.30 1.71
C PRO A 225 -19.54 20.76 1.83
N GLU A 226 -20.53 21.64 1.84
CA GLU A 226 -20.32 23.06 2.11
C GLU A 226 -20.04 23.30 3.60
N VAL A 227 -19.27 24.35 3.88
CA VAL A 227 -19.02 24.78 5.27
C VAL A 227 -20.34 25.08 5.98
N GLY A 228 -20.47 24.58 7.20
CA GLY A 228 -21.67 24.72 8.03
C GLY A 228 -22.76 23.67 7.78
N LYS A 229 -22.61 22.85 6.75
CA LYS A 229 -23.58 21.80 6.42
C LYS A 229 -23.26 20.49 7.15
N VAL A 230 -24.34 19.76 7.47
CA VAL A 230 -24.28 18.43 8.07
C VAL A 230 -24.65 17.40 7.02
N VAL A 231 -23.85 16.35 6.90
CA VAL A 231 -24.14 15.20 6.05
C VAL A 231 -24.29 13.96 6.92
N GLY A 232 -25.10 13.05 6.48
CA GLY A 232 -25.35 11.79 7.16
C GLY A 232 -26.83 11.55 7.45
N PRO A 233 -27.14 10.41 8.04
CA PRO A 233 -26.18 9.38 8.49
C PRO A 233 -25.48 8.69 7.33
N ILE A 234 -24.19 8.41 7.51
CA ILE A 234 -23.38 7.64 6.54
C ILE A 234 -23.10 6.29 7.16
N LYS A 235 -23.65 5.24 6.56
CA LYS A 235 -23.47 3.88 7.04
C LYS A 235 -22.13 3.34 6.54
N MET A 236 -21.23 2.99 7.47
CA MET A 236 -19.93 2.39 7.14
C MET A 236 -19.98 0.86 7.24
N ASP A 237 -20.71 0.33 8.22
CA ASP A 237 -21.03 -1.09 8.37
C ASP A 237 -22.33 -1.26 9.19
N GLU A 238 -22.70 -2.48 9.56
CA GLU A 238 -23.96 -2.75 10.26
C GLU A 238 -24.10 -2.06 11.62
N SER A 239 -22.98 -1.67 12.23
CA SER A 239 -22.97 -1.05 13.56
C SER A 239 -22.17 0.25 13.61
N LYS A 240 -21.94 0.87 12.46
CA LYS A 240 -21.12 2.08 12.38
C LYS A 240 -21.73 3.10 11.44
N TYR A 241 -22.18 4.22 12.00
CA TYR A 241 -22.80 5.32 11.27
C TYR A 241 -22.14 6.63 11.66
N PHE A 242 -21.79 7.45 10.66
CA PHE A 242 -21.21 8.78 10.89
C PHE A 242 -22.19 9.89 10.54
N ILE A 243 -22.17 10.93 11.36
CA ILE A 243 -22.78 12.23 11.08
C ILE A 243 -21.61 13.22 11.06
N ILE A 244 -21.51 14.02 10.00
CA ILE A 244 -20.34 14.89 9.77
C ILE A 244 -20.80 16.30 9.50
N LYS A 245 -20.19 17.27 10.21
CA LYS A 245 -20.36 18.71 9.97
C LYS A 245 -19.03 19.28 9.46
N THR A 246 -19.07 19.98 8.35
CA THR A 246 -17.91 20.70 7.84
C THR A 246 -17.80 22.06 8.52
N LEU A 247 -16.66 22.31 9.16
CA LEU A 247 -16.45 23.53 9.97
C LEU A 247 -15.66 24.60 9.20
N GLU A 248 -14.62 24.21 8.51
CA GLU A 248 -13.72 25.12 7.77
C GLU A 248 -13.24 24.44 6.49
N LYS A 249 -12.88 25.27 5.52
CA LYS A 249 -12.36 24.84 4.23
C LYS A 249 -11.16 25.71 3.87
N THR A 250 -10.02 25.08 3.61
CA THR A 250 -8.79 25.77 3.21
C THR A 250 -8.35 25.24 1.83
N VAL A 251 -8.44 26.10 0.83
CA VAL A 251 -8.03 25.78 -0.54
C VAL A 251 -6.53 26.03 -0.67
N PRO A 252 -5.76 25.10 -1.26
CA PRO A 252 -4.33 25.32 -1.46
C PRO A 252 -4.08 26.51 -2.40
N THR A 253 -2.95 27.18 -2.20
CA THR A 253 -2.54 28.28 -3.07
C THR A 253 -2.16 27.73 -4.45
N GLU A 254 -2.14 28.61 -5.46
CA GLU A 254 -1.69 28.26 -6.82
C GLU A 254 -0.26 27.69 -6.81
N GLU A 255 0.62 28.25 -5.99
CA GLU A 255 1.99 27.77 -5.83
C GLU A 255 2.05 26.36 -5.26
N GLU A 256 1.25 26.09 -4.22
CA GLU A 256 1.14 24.76 -3.62
C GLU A 256 0.58 23.74 -4.61
N VAL A 257 -0.42 24.12 -5.40
CA VAL A 257 -1.00 23.26 -6.46
C VAL A 257 0.04 22.94 -7.53
N LYS A 258 0.81 23.95 -7.95
CA LYS A 258 1.88 23.76 -8.93
C LYS A 258 2.96 22.82 -8.43
N GLU A 259 3.40 22.98 -7.20
CA GLU A 259 4.40 22.12 -6.56
C GLU A 259 3.93 20.67 -6.51
N LYS A 260 2.68 20.45 -6.11
CA LYS A 260 2.09 19.09 -6.08
C LYS A 260 1.97 18.47 -7.47
N ALA A 261 1.61 19.28 -8.47
CA ALA A 261 1.52 18.81 -9.86
C ALA A 261 2.90 18.41 -10.39
N GLU A 262 3.92 19.22 -10.14
CA GLU A 262 5.29 18.96 -10.57
C GLU A 262 5.85 17.70 -9.91
N THR A 263 5.66 17.56 -8.60
CA THR A 263 6.06 16.36 -7.85
C THR A 263 5.34 15.13 -8.38
N GLY A 264 4.04 15.21 -8.55
CA GLY A 264 3.23 14.09 -9.09
C GLY A 264 3.64 13.68 -10.49
N TYR A 265 3.94 14.65 -11.35
CA TYR A 265 4.43 14.38 -12.71
C TYR A 265 5.77 13.66 -12.70
N LYS A 266 6.73 14.18 -11.93
CA LYS A 266 8.06 13.56 -11.79
C LYS A 266 7.97 12.13 -11.27
N ASP A 267 7.19 11.93 -10.21
CA ASP A 267 6.99 10.60 -9.63
C ASP A 267 6.40 9.63 -10.66
N LYS A 268 5.42 10.08 -11.41
CA LYS A 268 4.77 9.27 -12.45
C LYS A 268 5.76 8.83 -13.52
N ILE A 269 6.48 9.75 -14.14
CA ILE A 269 7.38 9.44 -15.25
C ILE A 269 8.61 8.65 -14.79
N GLN A 270 9.13 8.95 -13.60
CA GLN A 270 10.27 8.24 -13.03
C GLN A 270 9.91 6.82 -12.64
N THR A 271 8.72 6.62 -12.09
CA THR A 271 8.19 5.28 -11.79
C THR A 271 8.03 4.45 -13.06
N GLU A 272 7.40 5.01 -14.08
CA GLU A 272 7.21 4.34 -15.37
C GLU A 272 8.57 3.99 -16.01
N TYR A 273 9.53 4.90 -15.94
CA TYR A 273 10.86 4.69 -16.47
C TYR A 273 11.58 3.54 -15.76
N ALA A 274 11.59 3.55 -14.43
CA ALA A 274 12.26 2.53 -13.63
C ALA A 274 11.60 1.15 -13.84
N GLU A 275 10.28 1.09 -13.83
CA GLU A 275 9.54 -0.16 -14.07
C GLU A 275 9.84 -0.73 -15.47
N ALA A 276 9.86 0.12 -16.49
CA ALA A 276 10.18 -0.30 -17.86
C ALA A 276 11.59 -0.85 -17.98
N ARG A 277 12.57 -0.21 -17.31
CA ARG A 277 13.97 -0.65 -17.33
C ARG A 277 14.15 -1.98 -16.61
N ILE A 278 13.52 -2.16 -15.47
CA ILE A 278 13.55 -3.42 -14.71
C ILE A 278 12.86 -4.52 -15.53
N ASP A 279 11.71 -4.22 -16.13
CA ASP A 279 10.99 -5.15 -17.00
C ASP A 279 11.84 -5.67 -18.16
N GLU A 280 12.63 -4.80 -18.80
CA GLU A 280 13.55 -5.20 -19.87
C GLU A 280 14.58 -6.21 -19.35
N MET A 281 15.13 -5.98 -18.16
CA MET A 281 16.08 -6.90 -17.54
C MET A 281 15.42 -8.26 -17.22
N VAL A 282 14.20 -8.23 -16.70
CA VAL A 282 13.43 -9.43 -16.37
C VAL A 282 13.09 -10.25 -17.62
N LYS A 283 12.69 -9.59 -18.70
CA LYS A 283 12.37 -10.26 -19.99
C LYS A 283 13.55 -11.01 -20.60
N ALA A 284 14.76 -10.56 -20.30
CA ALA A 284 15.97 -11.22 -20.77
C ALA A 284 16.35 -12.48 -19.98
N GLN A 285 15.71 -12.69 -18.82
CA GLN A 285 15.98 -13.84 -17.94
C GLN A 285 15.26 -15.11 -18.41
N LYS A 286 15.91 -16.24 -18.18
CA LYS A 286 15.33 -17.56 -18.39
C LYS A 286 14.92 -18.16 -17.04
N VAL A 287 13.68 -18.59 -16.93
CA VAL A 287 13.12 -19.18 -15.71
C VAL A 287 12.78 -20.64 -15.93
N GLU A 288 13.28 -21.50 -15.04
CA GLU A 288 13.00 -22.92 -15.06
C GLU A 288 12.59 -23.40 -13.67
N LYS A 289 11.44 -24.08 -13.57
CA LYS A 289 11.00 -24.72 -12.34
C LYS A 289 11.68 -26.07 -12.20
N VAL A 290 12.07 -26.43 -10.97
CA VAL A 290 12.57 -27.77 -10.67
C VAL A 290 11.36 -28.66 -10.45
N LYS A 291 10.94 -29.39 -11.49
CA LYS A 291 9.68 -30.15 -11.53
C LYS A 291 9.53 -31.16 -10.40
N SER A 292 10.61 -31.81 -10.01
CA SER A 292 10.59 -32.85 -8.97
C SER A 292 10.20 -32.33 -7.58
N VAL A 293 10.41 -31.04 -7.32
CA VAL A 293 10.10 -30.44 -6.02
C VAL A 293 8.97 -29.39 -6.09
N TRP A 294 8.69 -28.86 -7.28
CA TRP A 294 7.73 -27.77 -7.44
C TRP A 294 6.33 -28.13 -6.94
N ASP A 295 5.85 -29.30 -7.29
CA ASP A 295 4.51 -29.78 -6.92
C ASP A 295 4.39 -30.14 -5.43
N THR A 296 5.52 -30.20 -4.70
CA THR A 296 5.56 -30.47 -3.26
C THR A 296 5.47 -29.22 -2.40
N LEU A 297 5.55 -28.04 -3.03
CA LEU A 297 5.54 -26.76 -2.30
C LEU A 297 4.16 -26.49 -1.71
N GLU A 298 4.14 -26.16 -0.42
CA GLU A 298 2.91 -25.84 0.31
C GLU A 298 2.46 -24.41 0.02
N LYS A 299 1.16 -24.18 0.17
CA LYS A 299 0.55 -22.85 0.07
C LYS A 299 0.29 -22.28 1.46
N PHE A 300 0.03 -20.98 1.51
CA PHE A 300 -0.27 -20.25 2.75
C PHE A 300 -1.76 -19.92 2.91
N HIS A 301 -2.61 -20.76 2.38
CA HIS A 301 -4.06 -20.64 2.55
C HIS A 301 -4.75 -22.00 2.52
#